data_50cafa44d939d488bfc50f763cf9d690
#
_entry.id   50cafa44d939d488bfc50f763cf9d690
#
_cell.length_a   1.000
_cell.length_b   1.000
_cell.length_c   1.000
_cell.angle_alpha   90.00
_cell.angle_beta   90.00
_cell.angle_gamma   90.00
#
_symmetry.space_group_name_H-M   'P 1'
#
loop_
_entity.id
_entity.type
_entity.pdbx_description
1 polymer ?
#
loop_
_entity_poly.entity_id
_entity_poly.type
_entity_poly.pdbx_seq_one_letter_code
_entity_poly.pdbx_strand_id
1 'polypeptide(L)'
;MKSYNEILKDLREDCEPKPSQSEVGKKCGITQRKLSFIEQGITEPNLQDLKSLCLYYGVSADYILGLPKDLKYPERWMRNDT
;
A
#
# COMPACT_ATOMS: atom_id res chain seq x y z
N MET A 1 0.15 -16.30 -7.51
CA MET A 1 -0.44 -15.08 -6.94
C MET A 1 0.66 -14.25 -6.29
N LYS A 2 0.68 -12.95 -6.54
CA LYS A 2 1.71 -12.08 -6.01
C LYS A 2 1.44 -11.74 -4.55
N SER A 3 2.49 -11.65 -3.77
CA SER A 3 2.38 -11.21 -2.39
C SER A 3 2.32 -9.69 -2.32
N TYR A 4 1.99 -9.15 -1.15
CA TYR A 4 1.87 -7.70 -0.96
C TYR A 4 3.14 -6.95 -1.37
N ASN A 5 4.29 -7.53 -1.09
CA ASN A 5 5.55 -6.86 -1.39
C ASN A 5 5.79 -6.75 -2.90
N GLU A 6 5.45 -7.79 -3.63
CA GLU A 6 5.58 -7.76 -5.09
C GLU A 6 4.59 -6.77 -5.70
N ILE A 7 3.38 -6.73 -5.18
CA ILE A 7 2.36 -5.80 -5.66
C ILE A 7 2.79 -4.36 -5.42
N LEU A 8 3.31 -4.07 -4.23
CA LEU A 8 3.79 -2.72 -3.92
C LEU A 8 4.93 -2.29 -4.82
N LYS A 9 5.86 -3.19 -5.08
CA LYS A 9 6.98 -2.89 -5.98
C LYS A 9 6.47 -2.65 -7.40
N ASP A 10 5.54 -3.48 -7.87
CA ASP A 10 4.97 -3.31 -9.21
C ASP A 10 4.24 -1.98 -9.34
N LEU A 11 3.48 -1.59 -8.32
CA LEU A 11 2.77 -0.31 -8.34
C LEU A 11 3.74 0.85 -8.52
N ARG A 12 4.86 0.82 -7.81
CA ARG A 12 5.86 1.87 -7.95
C ARG A 12 6.51 1.84 -9.34
N GLU A 13 6.83 0.66 -9.82
CA GLU A 13 7.51 0.51 -11.12
C GLU A 13 6.61 0.84 -12.30
N ASP A 14 5.30 0.73 -12.11
CA ASP A 14 4.34 1.02 -13.18
C ASP A 14 3.95 2.49 -13.27
N CYS A 15 4.37 3.31 -12.32
CA CYS A 15 4.09 4.75 -12.38
C CYS A 15 4.85 5.43 -13.51
N GLU A 16 4.21 6.45 -14.12
CA GLU A 16 4.82 7.23 -15.19
C GLU A 16 4.82 8.70 -14.82
N PRO A 17 5.97 9.30 -14.53
CA PRO A 17 7.30 8.65 -14.46
C PRO A 17 7.44 7.81 -13.20
N LYS A 18 8.36 6.85 -13.25
CA LYS A 18 8.60 5.96 -12.13
C LYS A 18 9.27 6.71 -10.99
N PRO A 19 8.65 6.77 -9.81
CA PRO A 19 9.29 7.42 -8.66
C PRO A 19 10.30 6.49 -8.02
N SER A 20 11.30 7.08 -7.38
CA SER A 20 12.26 6.30 -6.60
C SER A 20 11.64 5.88 -5.27
N GLN A 21 12.25 4.91 -4.62
CA GLN A 21 11.83 4.53 -3.28
C GLN A 21 11.92 5.72 -2.32
N SER A 22 12.94 6.56 -2.49
CA SER A 22 13.11 7.75 -1.66
C SER A 22 11.96 8.72 -1.84
N GLU A 23 11.51 8.93 -3.06
CA GLU A 23 10.39 9.83 -3.34
C GLU A 23 9.09 9.31 -2.73
N VAL A 24 8.80 8.02 -2.91
CA VAL A 24 7.60 7.42 -2.35
C VAL A 24 7.67 7.48 -0.82
N GLY A 25 8.82 7.15 -0.27
CA GLY A 25 9.01 7.17 1.17
C GLY A 25 8.75 8.54 1.76
N LYS A 26 9.25 9.60 1.13
CA LYS A 26 9.03 10.97 1.58
C LYS A 26 7.54 11.31 1.61
N LYS A 27 6.82 10.94 0.55
CA LYS A 27 5.39 11.24 0.46
C LYS A 27 4.58 10.45 1.49
N CYS A 28 5.03 9.25 1.83
CA CYS A 28 4.29 8.37 2.71
C CYS A 28 4.76 8.41 4.16
N GLY A 29 5.83 9.16 4.45
CA GLY A 29 6.37 9.19 5.81
C GLY A 29 7.10 7.90 6.17
N ILE A 30 7.67 7.23 5.19
CA ILE A 30 8.40 5.97 5.36
C ILE A 30 9.83 6.21 4.91
N THR A 31 10.81 5.74 5.69
CA THR A 31 12.20 5.90 5.25
C THR A 31 12.45 5.06 3.99
N GLN A 32 13.38 5.49 3.17
CA GLN A 32 13.71 4.76 1.96
C GLN A 32 14.15 3.33 2.30
N ARG A 33 14.92 3.18 3.38
CA ARG A 33 15.39 1.86 3.81
C ARG A 33 14.23 0.95 4.20
N LYS A 34 13.27 1.48 4.96
CA LYS A 34 12.12 0.70 5.37
C LYS A 34 11.26 0.32 4.17
N LEU A 35 11.06 1.25 3.24
CA LEU A 35 10.30 0.94 2.04
C LEU A 35 10.99 -0.13 1.21
N SER A 36 12.32 -0.08 1.12
CA SER A 36 13.07 -1.11 0.41
C SER A 36 12.84 -2.48 1.05
N PHE A 37 12.87 -2.56 2.38
CA PHE A 37 12.63 -3.81 3.09
C PHE A 37 11.20 -4.30 2.88
N ILE A 38 10.23 -3.39 2.84
CA ILE A 38 8.83 -3.76 2.58
C ILE A 38 8.71 -4.36 1.18
N GLU A 39 9.32 -3.74 0.19
CA GLU A 39 9.23 -4.22 -1.19
C GLU A 39 9.96 -5.55 -1.39
N GLN A 40 10.92 -5.85 -0.55
CA GLN A 40 11.65 -7.11 -0.61
C GLN A 40 10.97 -8.21 0.21
N GLY A 41 9.95 -7.88 0.98
CA GLY A 41 9.27 -8.85 1.83
C GLY A 41 10.01 -9.15 3.12
N ILE A 42 11.02 -8.32 3.47
CA ILE A 42 11.80 -8.53 4.69
C ILE A 42 11.01 -8.07 5.91
N THR A 43 10.25 -6.97 5.76
CA THR A 43 9.42 -6.46 6.84
C THR A 43 8.05 -6.12 6.29
N GLU A 44 7.04 -6.17 7.15
CA GLU A 44 5.68 -5.82 6.76
C GLU A 44 5.41 -4.35 7.06
N PRO A 45 4.60 -3.68 6.23
CA PRO A 45 4.18 -2.33 6.57
C PRO A 45 3.24 -2.38 7.77
N ASN A 46 3.32 -1.39 8.65
CA ASN A 46 2.31 -1.28 9.70
C ASN A 46 1.05 -0.68 9.06
N LEU A 47 -0.02 -0.55 9.85
CA LEU A 47 -1.29 -0.08 9.32
C LEU A 47 -1.21 1.33 8.76
N GLN A 48 -0.43 2.20 9.42
CA GLN A 48 -0.27 3.57 8.94
C GLN A 48 0.51 3.60 7.64
N ASP A 49 1.56 2.79 7.52
CA ASP A 49 2.33 2.68 6.29
C ASP A 49 1.45 2.18 5.15
N LEU A 50 0.66 1.16 5.41
CA LEU A 50 -0.24 0.60 4.41
C LEU A 50 -1.25 1.64 3.93
N LYS A 51 -1.85 2.37 4.86
CA LYS A 51 -2.79 3.43 4.52
C LYS A 51 -2.13 4.48 3.62
N SER A 52 -0.94 4.92 3.99
CA SER A 52 -0.23 5.95 3.22
C SER A 52 0.09 5.47 1.82
N LEU A 53 0.51 4.22 1.68
CA LEU A 53 0.83 3.65 0.38
C LEU A 53 -0.42 3.50 -0.49
N CYS A 54 -1.55 3.08 0.11
CA CYS A 54 -2.81 3.01 -0.60
C CYS A 54 -3.23 4.37 -1.16
N LEU A 55 -3.11 5.40 -0.34
CA LEU A 55 -3.47 6.76 -0.76
C LEU A 55 -2.52 7.27 -1.84
N TYR A 56 -1.25 6.96 -1.70
CA TYR A 56 -0.26 7.42 -2.68
C TYR A 56 -0.52 6.81 -4.06
N TYR A 57 -0.76 5.50 -4.11
CA TYR A 57 -0.97 4.80 -5.38
C TYR A 57 -2.42 4.83 -5.85
N GLY A 58 -3.34 5.27 -5.01
CA GLY A 58 -4.76 5.32 -5.36
C GLY A 58 -5.39 3.95 -5.50
N VAL A 59 -4.97 3.00 -4.67
CA VAL A 59 -5.50 1.64 -4.68
C VAL A 59 -6.00 1.27 -3.29
N SER A 60 -6.89 0.28 -3.23
CA SER A 60 -7.42 -0.18 -1.95
C SER A 60 -6.43 -1.12 -1.27
N ALA A 61 -6.51 -1.18 0.06
CA ALA A 61 -5.72 -2.15 0.81
C ALA A 61 -6.09 -3.58 0.43
N ASP A 62 -7.35 -3.80 0.07
CA ASP A 62 -7.80 -5.11 -0.38
C ASP A 62 -6.99 -5.61 -1.57
N TYR A 63 -6.72 -4.72 -2.50
CA TYR A 63 -5.91 -5.07 -3.67
C TYR A 63 -4.49 -5.47 -3.26
N ILE A 64 -3.88 -4.68 -2.40
CA ILE A 64 -2.51 -4.93 -1.96
C ILE A 64 -2.43 -6.24 -1.17
N LEU A 65 -3.43 -6.48 -0.31
CA LEU A 65 -3.45 -7.67 0.54
C LEU A 65 -3.98 -8.91 -0.17
N GLY A 66 -4.52 -8.76 -1.37
CA GLY A 66 -5.06 -9.89 -2.12
C GLY A 66 -6.38 -10.40 -1.60
N LEU A 67 -7.16 -9.52 -0.97
CA LEU A 67 -8.46 -9.92 -0.45
C LEU A 67 -9.50 -9.99 -1.58
N PRO A 68 -10.52 -10.84 -1.43
CA PRO A 68 -11.58 -10.95 -2.43
C PRO A 68 -12.34 -9.64 -2.59
N LYS A 69 -12.81 -9.38 -3.80
CA LYS A 69 -13.54 -8.15 -4.11
C LYS A 69 -14.94 -8.12 -3.52
N ASP A 70 -15.47 -9.26 -3.16
CA ASP A 70 -16.85 -9.35 -2.67
C ASP A 70 -16.99 -9.14 -1.18
N LEU A 71 -15.92 -8.82 -0.49
CA LEU A 71 -16.01 -8.43 0.91
C LEU A 71 -16.63 -7.04 0.98
N LYS A 72 -17.57 -6.87 1.90
CA LYS A 72 -18.40 -5.66 1.92
C LYS A 72 -18.12 -4.76 3.09
N TYR A 73 -18.35 -3.49 2.88
CA TYR A 73 -18.49 -2.55 3.98
C TYR A 73 -19.78 -2.84 4.70
N PRO A 74 -19.76 -3.05 6.01
CA PRO A 74 -21.01 -3.13 6.77
C PRO A 74 -21.67 -1.75 6.80
N GLU A 75 -22.91 -1.65 6.34
CA GLU A 75 -23.59 -0.37 6.23
C GLU A 75 -23.63 0.42 7.54
N ARG A 76 -23.91 -0.28 8.63
CA ARG A 76 -24.02 0.41 9.91
C ARG A 76 -22.69 1.02 10.37
N TRP A 77 -21.57 0.48 9.90
CA TRP A 77 -20.27 1.05 10.22
C TRP A 77 -20.07 2.37 9.49
N MET A 78 -20.65 2.49 8.31
CA MET A 78 -20.51 3.70 7.54
C MET A 78 -21.25 4.87 8.19
N ARG A 79 -22.27 4.58 8.94
CA ARG A 79 -23.02 5.65 9.63
C ARG A 79 -22.30 6.17 10.86
N ASN A 80 -21.38 5.39 11.38
CA ASN A 80 -20.73 5.70 12.66
C ASN A 80 -19.31 6.17 12.52
N ASP A 81 -18.85 6.38 11.35
CA ASP A 81 -17.45 6.65 11.13
C ASP A 81 -17.07 8.10 11.21
N THR A 82 -17.88 8.88 11.73
CA THR A 82 -17.59 10.30 11.90
C THR A 82 -16.45 10.56 12.86
#